data_750570be05707443d6de4ee5918b7ec4
#
_entry.id   750570be05707443d6de4ee5918b7ec4
#
_cell.length_a   1.000
_cell.length_b   1.000
_cell.length_c   1.000
_cell.angle_alpha   90.00
_cell.angle_beta   90.00
_cell.angle_gamma   90.00
#
_symmetry.space_group_name_H-M   'P 1'
#
loop_
_entity.id
_entity.type
_entity.pdbx_description
1 polymer ?
#
loop_
_entity_poly.entity_id
_entity_poly.type
_entity_poly.pdbx_seq_one_letter_code
_entity_poly.pdbx_strand_id
1 'polypeptide(L)'
;VKNGRAEGVVLEGGAEIRAARVISNMDVRRTFLKHVEESALPGDFVKRVQCFKTRGSSGKLNIALDGLPQFTSLPEGAPNIRGYLHFTDSIERMEAAYDDWKAGQFSRDPFQDMMIPTLIDPSMTPPGKHFMSCFVQYAPPRIEGRDWTDADRDAFRDACLDQIEAHAPGFRNLILHVEVRTPRELEAEVGLTEGNIFQGELTFDQMFFNRPVPGYANYRSPIRDLWLCGSSTHPGGGVMGAPGRNAAAEILRDMKTPAKDMS
;
A
#
# COMPACT_ATOMS: atom_id res chain seq x y z
N VAL A 1 26.57 -6.10 1.65
CA VAL A 1 27.33 -4.85 1.89
C VAL A 1 28.77 -5.20 2.25
N LYS A 2 29.74 -4.49 1.66
CA LYS A 2 31.17 -4.68 1.94
C LYS A 2 31.86 -3.32 2.10
N ASN A 3 32.58 -3.16 3.18
CA ASN A 3 33.29 -1.87 3.48
C ASN A 3 32.38 -0.63 3.36
N GLY A 4 31.14 -0.72 3.87
CA GLY A 4 30.16 0.35 3.85
C GLY A 4 29.58 0.66 2.46
N ARG A 5 29.67 -0.27 1.50
CA ARG A 5 29.18 -0.13 0.13
C ARG A 5 28.28 -1.31 -0.26
N ALA A 6 27.19 -1.05 -0.97
CA ALA A 6 26.41 -2.08 -1.61
C ALA A 6 27.10 -2.55 -2.90
N GLU A 7 27.27 -3.87 -3.05
CA GLU A 7 27.89 -4.48 -4.23
C GLU A 7 26.92 -5.33 -5.05
N GLY A 8 25.67 -5.43 -4.60
CA GLY A 8 24.65 -6.25 -5.23
C GLY A 8 23.58 -6.73 -4.26
N VAL A 9 22.86 -7.76 -4.65
CA VAL A 9 21.83 -8.43 -3.84
C VAL A 9 22.03 -9.94 -3.86
N VAL A 10 21.57 -10.61 -2.80
CA VAL A 10 21.52 -12.06 -2.68
C VAL A 10 20.06 -12.49 -2.71
N LEU A 11 19.70 -13.39 -3.60
CA LEU A 11 18.36 -13.98 -3.69
C LEU A 11 18.16 -15.06 -2.62
N GLU A 12 16.90 -15.41 -2.31
CA GLU A 12 16.58 -16.47 -1.34
C GLU A 12 17.28 -17.81 -1.63
N GLY A 13 17.47 -18.14 -2.92
CA GLY A 13 18.22 -19.32 -3.35
C GLY A 13 19.74 -19.20 -3.24
N GLY A 14 20.28 -18.13 -2.65
CA GLY A 14 21.72 -17.91 -2.46
C GLY A 14 22.45 -17.35 -3.69
N ALA A 15 21.79 -17.14 -4.82
CA ALA A 15 22.39 -16.56 -6.01
C ALA A 15 22.74 -15.08 -5.80
N GLU A 16 23.97 -14.69 -6.10
CA GLU A 16 24.43 -13.30 -6.01
C GLU A 16 24.23 -12.57 -7.34
N ILE A 17 23.63 -11.39 -7.30
CA ILE A 17 23.56 -10.47 -8.43
C ILE A 17 24.39 -9.24 -8.10
N ARG A 18 25.54 -9.09 -8.75
CA ARG A 18 26.45 -7.95 -8.53
C ARG A 18 26.02 -6.76 -9.35
N ALA A 19 26.10 -5.57 -8.75
CA ALA A 19 25.74 -4.31 -9.38
C ALA A 19 26.60 -3.16 -8.82
N ALA A 20 26.87 -2.18 -9.68
CA ALA A 20 27.57 -0.96 -9.25
C ALA A 20 26.73 -0.10 -8.30
N ARG A 21 25.42 -0.22 -8.38
CA ARG A 21 24.45 0.45 -7.51
C ARG A 21 23.26 -0.45 -7.26
N VAL A 22 22.69 -0.34 -6.06
CA VAL A 22 21.45 -1.03 -5.66
C VAL A 22 20.41 0.04 -5.38
N ILE A 23 19.23 -0.12 -5.95
CA ILE A 23 18.12 0.82 -5.78
C ILE A 23 16.94 0.04 -5.20
N SER A 24 16.56 0.34 -3.96
CA SER A 24 15.44 -0.30 -3.29
C SER A 24 14.15 0.51 -3.47
N ASN A 25 13.10 -0.15 -3.95
CA ASN A 25 11.73 0.39 -3.95
C ASN A 25 10.87 -0.18 -2.81
N MET A 26 11.46 -1.02 -1.97
CA MET A 26 10.82 -1.51 -0.75
C MET A 26 10.70 -0.39 0.28
N ASP A 27 9.81 -0.58 1.26
CA ASP A 27 9.76 0.36 2.38
C ASP A 27 11.07 0.37 3.19
N VAL A 28 11.28 1.46 3.93
CA VAL A 28 12.51 1.69 4.66
C VAL A 28 12.76 0.66 5.76
N ARG A 29 11.71 0.18 6.44
CA ARG A 29 11.85 -0.85 7.49
C ARG A 29 12.25 -2.19 6.88
N ARG A 30 11.59 -2.60 5.79
CA ARG A 30 11.94 -3.82 5.08
C ARG A 30 13.36 -3.75 4.52
N THR A 31 13.73 -2.64 3.88
CA THR A 31 15.07 -2.46 3.33
C THR A 31 16.15 -2.60 4.40
N PHE A 32 16.05 -1.85 5.49
CA PHE A 32 17.16 -1.74 6.45
C PHE A 32 17.07 -2.67 7.66
N LEU A 33 15.88 -3.16 8.03
CA LEU A 33 15.75 -4.07 9.18
C LEU A 33 15.64 -5.54 8.77
N LYS A 34 15.41 -5.85 7.48
CA LYS A 34 15.30 -7.24 7.01
C LYS A 34 16.38 -7.64 6.00
N HIS A 35 16.85 -6.70 5.16
CA HIS A 35 17.73 -7.04 4.04
C HIS A 35 19.14 -6.44 4.14
N VAL A 36 19.42 -5.65 5.16
CA VAL A 36 20.75 -5.11 5.44
C VAL A 36 21.16 -5.54 6.85
N GLU A 37 22.40 -5.99 7.00
CA GLU A 37 22.94 -6.33 8.32
C GLU A 37 23.02 -5.07 9.19
N GLU A 38 22.50 -5.14 10.42
CA GLU A 38 22.47 -4.01 11.35
C GLU A 38 23.87 -3.43 11.62
N SER A 39 24.89 -4.30 11.68
CA SER A 39 26.29 -3.92 11.87
C SER A 39 26.87 -3.01 10.78
N ALA A 40 26.22 -2.98 9.59
CA ALA A 40 26.60 -2.13 8.48
C ALA A 40 25.96 -0.73 8.53
N LEU A 41 25.11 -0.45 9.53
CA LEU A 41 24.32 0.76 9.65
C LEU A 41 24.72 1.57 10.90
N PRO A 42 24.65 2.92 10.85
CA PRO A 42 24.78 3.73 12.07
C PRO A 42 23.64 3.43 13.04
N GLY A 43 23.95 3.23 14.33
CA GLY A 43 22.96 2.83 15.33
C GLY A 43 21.84 3.85 15.55
N ASP A 44 22.09 5.15 15.36
CA ASP A 44 21.06 6.18 15.41
C ASP A 44 20.12 6.13 14.20
N PHE A 45 20.63 5.77 13.03
CA PHE A 45 19.83 5.53 11.84
C PHE A 45 18.89 4.33 12.04
N VAL A 46 19.39 3.21 12.56
CA VAL A 46 18.59 2.01 12.86
C VAL A 46 17.44 2.36 13.81
N LYS A 47 17.72 3.07 14.89
CA LYS A 47 16.68 3.51 15.85
C LYS A 47 15.59 4.36 15.17
N ARG A 48 15.96 5.29 14.29
CA ARG A 48 15.00 6.12 13.55
C ARG A 48 14.16 5.29 12.59
N VAL A 49 14.75 4.32 11.89
CA VAL A 49 14.02 3.40 11.02
C VAL A 49 13.05 2.53 11.82
N GLN A 50 13.43 2.06 13.01
CA GLN A 50 12.54 1.32 13.91
C GLN A 50 11.33 2.14 14.36
N CYS A 51 11.51 3.46 14.57
CA CYS A 51 10.43 4.38 14.93
C CYS A 51 9.56 4.82 13.73
N PHE A 52 9.94 4.48 12.49
CA PHE A 52 9.17 4.85 11.31
C PHE A 52 7.83 4.12 11.30
N LYS A 53 6.74 4.88 11.29
CA LYS A 53 5.37 4.38 11.39
C LYS A 53 4.91 3.82 10.05
N THR A 54 4.41 2.61 10.04
CA THR A 54 4.01 1.87 8.83
C THR A 54 2.62 1.26 8.91
N ARG A 55 1.79 1.67 9.89
CA ARG A 55 0.48 1.05 10.07
C ARG A 55 -0.36 1.16 8.80
N GLY A 56 -0.80 0.02 8.26
CA GLY A 56 -1.75 -0.05 7.16
C GLY A 56 -3.15 0.37 7.64
N SER A 57 -3.95 0.85 6.68
CA SER A 57 -5.31 1.31 6.98
C SER A 57 -6.33 0.83 5.97
N SER A 58 -5.91 0.05 4.97
CA SER A 58 -6.76 -0.24 3.84
C SER A 58 -6.87 -1.75 3.59
N GLY A 59 -8.07 -2.16 3.20
CA GLY A 59 -8.34 -3.46 2.62
C GLY A 59 -8.75 -3.34 1.16
N LYS A 60 -8.84 -4.47 0.48
CA LYS A 60 -9.21 -4.57 -0.93
C LYS A 60 -10.15 -5.74 -1.13
N LEU A 61 -11.24 -5.51 -1.86
CA LEU A 61 -12.03 -6.58 -2.45
C LEU A 61 -11.97 -6.50 -3.97
N ASN A 62 -11.79 -7.65 -4.59
CA ASN A 62 -11.93 -7.84 -6.02
C ASN A 62 -13.06 -8.84 -6.23
N ILE A 63 -14.13 -8.43 -6.91
CA ILE A 63 -15.36 -9.18 -7.02
C ILE A 63 -15.65 -9.49 -8.48
N ALA A 64 -15.73 -10.78 -8.82
CA ALA A 64 -16.20 -11.22 -10.13
C ALA A 64 -17.73 -11.34 -10.08
N LEU A 65 -18.41 -10.76 -11.07
CA LEU A 65 -19.87 -10.64 -11.11
C LEU A 65 -20.46 -11.26 -12.37
N ASP A 66 -21.60 -11.90 -12.22
CA ASP A 66 -22.43 -12.47 -13.30
C ASP A 66 -23.38 -11.45 -13.96
N GLY A 67 -23.20 -10.17 -13.70
CA GLY A 67 -23.99 -9.07 -14.23
C GLY A 67 -23.69 -7.78 -13.51
N LEU A 68 -24.37 -6.70 -13.89
CA LEU A 68 -24.23 -5.41 -13.24
C LEU A 68 -25.17 -5.26 -12.06
N PRO A 69 -24.70 -4.74 -10.90
CA PRO A 69 -25.58 -4.41 -9.80
C PRO A 69 -26.53 -3.26 -10.18
N GLN A 70 -27.77 -3.35 -9.73
CA GLN A 70 -28.75 -2.28 -9.86
C GLN A 70 -28.85 -1.52 -8.55
N PHE A 71 -28.28 -0.33 -8.51
CA PHE A 71 -28.32 0.54 -7.32
C PHE A 71 -29.66 1.24 -7.20
N THR A 72 -30.28 1.19 -6.03
CA THR A 72 -31.60 1.78 -5.78
C THR A 72 -31.65 3.30 -5.92
N SER A 73 -30.50 3.96 -5.72
CA SER A 73 -30.35 5.41 -5.87
C SER A 73 -30.18 5.89 -7.32
N LEU A 74 -30.01 4.98 -8.27
CA LEU A 74 -29.73 5.29 -9.68
C LEU A 74 -30.83 4.76 -10.59
N PRO A 75 -31.21 5.55 -11.64
CA PRO A 75 -32.06 5.03 -12.72
C PRO A 75 -31.41 3.82 -13.39
N GLU A 76 -32.22 2.92 -13.93
CA GLU A 76 -31.72 1.81 -14.73
C GLU A 76 -30.89 2.33 -15.92
N GLY A 77 -29.72 1.70 -16.12
CA GLY A 77 -28.80 2.09 -17.19
C GLY A 77 -28.09 3.43 -16.99
N ALA A 78 -28.07 3.97 -15.78
CA ALA A 78 -27.43 5.24 -15.48
C ALA A 78 -25.94 5.26 -15.88
N PRO A 79 -25.48 6.25 -16.66
CA PRO A 79 -24.10 6.31 -17.15
C PRO A 79 -23.07 6.58 -16.04
N ASN A 80 -23.48 7.17 -14.91
CA ASN A 80 -22.64 7.50 -13.77
C ASN A 80 -22.12 6.28 -13.00
N ILE A 81 -22.69 5.08 -13.18
CA ILE A 81 -22.13 3.82 -12.67
C ILE A 81 -20.71 3.53 -13.20
N ARG A 82 -20.25 4.24 -14.24
CA ARG A 82 -18.90 4.12 -14.81
C ARG A 82 -17.82 4.82 -14.00
N GLY A 83 -18.20 5.65 -13.02
CA GLY A 83 -17.28 6.35 -12.13
C GLY A 83 -16.99 5.60 -10.84
N TYR A 84 -16.45 6.35 -9.88
CA TYR A 84 -16.33 5.86 -8.51
C TYR A 84 -17.71 5.90 -7.82
N LEU A 85 -17.97 4.87 -7.04
CA LEU A 85 -19.20 4.70 -6.27
C LEU A 85 -18.86 4.70 -4.78
N HIS A 86 -19.60 5.48 -4.00
CA HIS A 86 -19.48 5.57 -2.56
C HIS A 86 -20.86 5.51 -1.92
N PHE A 87 -20.95 4.96 -0.70
CA PHE A 87 -22.19 4.93 0.08
C PHE A 87 -22.12 5.85 1.31
N THR A 88 -21.02 6.57 1.46
CA THR A 88 -20.84 7.49 2.59
C THR A 88 -21.57 8.80 2.32
N ASP A 89 -22.44 9.17 3.25
CA ASP A 89 -23.32 10.35 3.16
C ASP A 89 -22.91 11.46 4.13
N SER A 90 -21.95 11.22 5.04
CA SER A 90 -21.51 12.21 6.01
C SER A 90 -20.04 12.01 6.43
N ILE A 91 -19.43 13.09 6.92
CA ILE A 91 -18.09 13.08 7.50
C ILE A 91 -18.08 12.25 8.80
N GLU A 92 -19.15 12.31 9.58
CA GLU A 92 -19.29 11.57 10.82
C GLU A 92 -19.21 10.05 10.63
N ARG A 93 -19.77 9.52 9.54
CA ARG A 93 -19.61 8.09 9.18
C ARG A 93 -18.18 7.74 8.84
N MET A 94 -17.47 8.61 8.09
CA MET A 94 -16.06 8.42 7.77
C MET A 94 -15.18 8.44 9.02
N GLU A 95 -15.46 9.39 9.94
CA GLU A 95 -14.76 9.47 11.23
C GLU A 95 -15.03 8.25 12.11
N ALA A 96 -16.27 7.76 12.17
CA ALA A 96 -16.61 6.54 12.90
C ALA A 96 -15.83 5.32 12.38
N ALA A 97 -15.71 5.17 11.04
CA ALA A 97 -14.90 4.12 10.43
C ALA A 97 -13.40 4.25 10.80
N TYR A 98 -12.90 5.48 10.91
CA TYR A 98 -11.54 5.74 11.35
C TYR A 98 -11.34 5.49 12.86
N ASP A 99 -12.36 5.77 13.67
CA ASP A 99 -12.34 5.49 15.11
C ASP A 99 -12.24 3.99 15.39
N ASP A 100 -12.94 3.15 14.63
CA ASP A 100 -12.79 1.70 14.69
C ASP A 100 -11.32 1.29 14.43
N TRP A 101 -10.70 1.85 13.40
CA TRP A 101 -9.30 1.58 13.10
C TRP A 101 -8.34 2.03 14.20
N LYS A 102 -8.58 3.20 14.81
CA LYS A 102 -7.79 3.67 15.97
C LYS A 102 -7.92 2.72 17.17
N ALA A 103 -9.10 2.12 17.33
CA ALA A 103 -9.35 1.11 18.35
C ALA A 103 -8.79 -0.28 18.02
N GLY A 104 -8.15 -0.45 16.82
CA GLY A 104 -7.61 -1.72 16.36
C GLY A 104 -8.67 -2.67 15.81
N GLN A 105 -9.80 -2.14 15.35
CA GLN A 105 -10.86 -2.89 14.70
C GLN A 105 -11.00 -2.48 13.23
N PHE A 106 -11.50 -3.38 12.38
CA PHE A 106 -11.99 -2.97 11.08
C PHE A 106 -13.39 -2.41 11.20
N SER A 107 -13.74 -1.43 10.36
CA SER A 107 -15.06 -0.82 10.42
C SER A 107 -16.15 -1.80 9.98
N ARG A 108 -17.27 -1.80 10.73
CA ARG A 108 -18.49 -2.53 10.37
C ARG A 108 -19.35 -1.78 9.35
N ASP A 109 -19.13 -0.49 9.21
CA ASP A 109 -19.70 0.37 8.16
C ASP A 109 -18.54 1.09 7.43
N PRO A 110 -17.78 0.35 6.60
CA PRO A 110 -16.54 0.85 6.02
C PRO A 110 -16.81 1.92 4.96
N PHE A 111 -15.86 2.85 4.82
CA PHE A 111 -15.77 3.67 3.64
C PHE A 111 -15.23 2.84 2.48
N GLN A 112 -15.98 2.76 1.39
CA GLN A 112 -15.61 2.00 0.20
C GLN A 112 -15.57 2.90 -1.03
N ASP A 113 -14.39 2.94 -1.68
CA ASP A 113 -14.20 3.43 -3.04
C ASP A 113 -14.37 2.29 -4.01
N MET A 114 -15.48 2.26 -4.74
CA MET A 114 -15.79 1.15 -5.64
C MET A 114 -15.81 1.63 -7.09
N MET A 115 -15.40 0.76 -8.00
CA MET A 115 -15.53 0.97 -9.44
C MET A 115 -15.76 -0.35 -10.15
N ILE A 116 -16.36 -0.27 -11.34
CA ILE A 116 -16.58 -1.42 -12.24
C ILE A 116 -15.78 -1.16 -13.53
N PRO A 117 -14.47 -1.51 -13.55
CA PRO A 117 -13.57 -1.18 -14.68
C PRO A 117 -14.02 -1.74 -16.01
N THR A 118 -14.72 -2.88 -16.00
CA THR A 118 -15.26 -3.52 -17.22
C THR A 118 -16.30 -2.67 -17.97
N LEU A 119 -16.84 -1.65 -17.34
CA LEU A 119 -17.71 -0.66 -18.02
C LEU A 119 -16.91 0.31 -18.90
N ILE A 120 -15.60 0.40 -18.68
CA ILE A 120 -14.65 1.22 -19.45
C ILE A 120 -13.87 0.33 -20.40
N ASP A 121 -13.35 -0.79 -19.89
CA ASP A 121 -12.61 -1.78 -20.65
C ASP A 121 -13.26 -3.17 -20.55
N PRO A 122 -14.18 -3.50 -21.45
CA PRO A 122 -14.87 -4.79 -21.43
C PRO A 122 -13.95 -5.98 -21.75
N SER A 123 -12.71 -5.77 -22.18
CA SER A 123 -11.76 -6.86 -22.45
C SER A 123 -11.23 -7.54 -21.18
N MET A 124 -11.47 -6.96 -20.01
CA MET A 124 -11.01 -7.48 -18.71
C MET A 124 -11.74 -8.76 -18.27
N THR A 125 -12.90 -9.05 -18.84
CA THR A 125 -13.74 -10.21 -18.46
C THR A 125 -14.40 -10.87 -19.69
N PRO A 126 -14.87 -12.11 -19.59
CA PRO A 126 -15.72 -12.71 -20.61
C PRO A 126 -16.98 -11.86 -20.86
N PRO A 127 -17.59 -11.94 -22.07
CA PRO A 127 -18.82 -11.21 -22.38
C PRO A 127 -19.93 -11.45 -21.36
N GLY A 128 -20.59 -10.37 -20.92
CA GLY A 128 -21.67 -10.40 -19.93
C GLY A 128 -21.23 -10.58 -18.49
N LYS A 129 -19.92 -10.74 -18.22
CA LYS A 129 -19.38 -10.77 -16.87
C LYS A 129 -18.73 -9.41 -16.55
N HIS A 130 -18.64 -9.12 -15.26
CA HIS A 130 -18.08 -7.88 -14.78
C HIS A 130 -17.09 -8.10 -13.63
N PHE A 131 -16.26 -7.10 -13.42
CA PHE A 131 -15.31 -7.03 -12.32
C PHE A 131 -15.56 -5.75 -11.54
N MET A 132 -15.75 -5.90 -10.21
CA MET A 132 -15.84 -4.76 -9.30
C MET A 132 -14.60 -4.74 -8.41
N SER A 133 -14.01 -3.56 -8.28
CA SER A 133 -12.83 -3.28 -7.47
C SER A 133 -13.25 -2.36 -6.33
N CYS A 134 -13.09 -2.81 -5.08
CA CYS A 134 -13.40 -2.02 -3.89
C CYS A 134 -12.12 -1.73 -3.12
N PHE A 135 -11.77 -0.47 -2.97
CA PHE A 135 -10.78 -0.01 -2.01
C PHE A 135 -11.50 0.34 -0.73
N VAL A 136 -11.08 -0.26 0.38
CA VAL A 136 -11.86 -0.22 1.62
C VAL A 136 -11.05 0.41 2.75
N GLN A 137 -11.64 1.34 3.46
CA GLN A 137 -11.15 1.96 4.68
C GLN A 137 -12.23 1.87 5.79
N TYR A 138 -11.86 1.38 6.96
CA TYR A 138 -10.50 1.13 7.42
C TYR A 138 -10.32 -0.34 7.82
N ALA A 139 -9.09 -0.83 7.61
CA ALA A 139 -8.67 -2.14 8.06
C ALA A 139 -7.31 -2.00 8.77
N PRO A 140 -7.18 -2.32 10.07
CA PRO A 140 -5.93 -2.16 10.81
C PRO A 140 -4.92 -3.26 10.44
N PRO A 141 -3.62 -3.06 10.65
CA PRO A 141 -2.62 -4.11 10.40
C PRO A 141 -2.77 -5.31 11.34
N ARG A 142 -3.35 -5.10 12.51
CA ARG A 142 -3.65 -6.12 13.54
C ARG A 142 -4.99 -5.83 14.19
N ILE A 143 -5.74 -6.89 14.50
CA ILE A 143 -7.02 -6.78 15.22
C ILE A 143 -6.72 -6.81 16.73
N GLU A 144 -7.01 -5.72 17.43
CA GLU A 144 -6.76 -5.61 18.89
C GLU A 144 -5.35 -6.08 19.31
N GLY A 145 -4.35 -5.78 18.49
CA GLY A 145 -2.97 -6.17 18.72
C GLY A 145 -2.59 -7.60 18.33
N ARG A 146 -3.53 -8.45 17.91
CA ARG A 146 -3.29 -9.79 17.38
C ARG A 146 -3.32 -9.82 15.85
N ASP A 147 -2.79 -10.88 15.27
CA ASP A 147 -2.84 -11.09 13.83
C ASP A 147 -4.28 -11.39 13.36
N TRP A 148 -4.57 -11.05 12.12
CA TRP A 148 -5.82 -11.39 11.46
C TRP A 148 -6.00 -12.90 11.36
N THR A 149 -7.20 -13.38 11.66
CA THR A 149 -7.62 -14.76 11.38
C THR A 149 -8.43 -14.80 10.06
N ASP A 150 -8.67 -16.00 9.55
CA ASP A 150 -9.55 -16.17 8.39
C ASP A 150 -10.99 -15.76 8.72
N ALA A 151 -11.44 -15.97 9.97
CA ALA A 151 -12.75 -15.51 10.42
C ALA A 151 -12.88 -13.98 10.44
N ASP A 152 -11.82 -13.26 10.83
CA ASP A 152 -11.81 -11.79 10.76
C ASP A 152 -11.86 -11.30 9.31
N ARG A 153 -11.11 -11.95 8.41
CA ARG A 153 -11.11 -11.64 6.97
C ARG A 153 -12.50 -11.86 6.37
N ASP A 154 -13.15 -12.97 6.72
CA ASP A 154 -14.50 -13.27 6.26
C ASP A 154 -15.53 -12.28 6.81
N ALA A 155 -15.42 -11.90 8.09
CA ALA A 155 -16.29 -10.88 8.70
C ALA A 155 -16.07 -9.49 8.08
N PHE A 156 -14.82 -9.11 7.74
CA PHE A 156 -14.52 -7.90 7.00
C PHE A 156 -15.13 -7.91 5.59
N ARG A 157 -14.97 -9.03 4.86
CA ARG A 157 -15.64 -9.23 3.56
C ARG A 157 -17.13 -9.02 3.69
N ASP A 158 -17.76 -9.68 4.65
CA ASP A 158 -19.22 -9.67 4.79
C ASP A 158 -19.74 -8.29 5.15
N ALA A 159 -19.05 -7.52 5.99
CA ALA A 159 -19.39 -6.12 6.26
C ALA A 159 -19.38 -5.26 4.98
N CYS A 160 -18.38 -5.45 4.10
CA CYS A 160 -18.34 -4.76 2.82
C CYS A 160 -19.47 -5.17 1.88
N LEU A 161 -19.77 -6.47 1.79
CA LEU A 161 -20.81 -6.99 0.91
C LEU A 161 -22.21 -6.63 1.42
N ASP A 162 -22.44 -6.59 2.73
CA ASP A 162 -23.71 -6.19 3.33
C ASP A 162 -24.04 -4.73 3.00
N GLN A 163 -23.02 -3.87 3.04
CA GLN A 163 -23.20 -2.47 2.67
C GLN A 163 -23.58 -2.33 1.18
N ILE A 164 -22.95 -3.10 0.28
CA ILE A 164 -23.31 -3.10 -1.15
C ILE A 164 -24.73 -3.65 -1.34
N GLU A 165 -25.07 -4.77 -0.70
CA GLU A 165 -26.40 -5.39 -0.79
C GLU A 165 -27.50 -4.45 -0.31
N ALA A 166 -27.26 -3.65 0.73
CA ALA A 166 -28.22 -2.65 1.24
C ALA A 166 -28.56 -1.57 0.19
N HIS A 167 -27.62 -1.25 -0.71
CA HIS A 167 -27.80 -0.22 -1.76
C HIS A 167 -28.10 -0.81 -3.15
N ALA A 168 -27.84 -2.10 -3.32
CA ALA A 168 -28.13 -2.86 -4.56
C ALA A 168 -28.73 -4.23 -4.20
N PRO A 169 -30.01 -4.33 -3.84
CA PRO A 169 -30.66 -5.57 -3.43
C PRO A 169 -30.49 -6.66 -4.50
N GLY A 170 -30.07 -7.85 -4.07
CA GLY A 170 -29.76 -8.96 -4.97
C GLY A 170 -28.33 -8.98 -5.48
N PHE A 171 -27.46 -8.05 -5.05
CA PHE A 171 -26.04 -8.02 -5.42
C PHE A 171 -25.31 -9.32 -5.11
N ARG A 172 -25.58 -9.92 -3.92
CA ARG A 172 -24.96 -11.18 -3.51
C ARG A 172 -25.22 -12.33 -4.47
N ASN A 173 -26.37 -12.33 -5.20
CA ASN A 173 -26.70 -13.34 -6.20
C ASN A 173 -25.88 -13.20 -7.48
N LEU A 174 -25.28 -12.05 -7.71
CA LEU A 174 -24.42 -11.79 -8.88
C LEU A 174 -22.96 -12.22 -8.64
N ILE A 175 -22.59 -12.55 -7.40
CA ILE A 175 -21.21 -12.83 -7.04
C ILE A 175 -20.80 -14.22 -7.56
N LEU A 176 -19.79 -14.25 -8.42
CA LEU A 176 -19.11 -15.46 -8.87
C LEU A 176 -17.91 -15.82 -7.99
N HIS A 177 -17.17 -14.82 -7.55
CA HIS A 177 -15.99 -14.96 -6.71
C HIS A 177 -15.66 -13.64 -6.01
N VAL A 178 -15.10 -13.73 -4.80
CA VAL A 178 -14.57 -12.59 -4.05
C VAL A 178 -13.15 -12.90 -3.58
N GLU A 179 -12.20 -12.10 -4.01
CA GLU A 179 -10.86 -12.05 -3.44
C GLU A 179 -10.81 -10.93 -2.40
N VAL A 180 -10.29 -11.24 -1.21
CA VAL A 180 -10.13 -10.28 -0.11
C VAL A 180 -8.66 -10.14 0.23
N ARG A 181 -8.16 -8.91 0.31
CA ARG A 181 -6.82 -8.58 0.79
C ARG A 181 -6.93 -7.60 1.95
N THR A 182 -6.62 -8.08 3.13
CA THR A 182 -6.43 -7.27 4.33
C THR A 182 -4.97 -6.79 4.38
N PRO A 183 -4.58 -5.93 5.34
CA PRO A 183 -3.17 -5.61 5.56
C PRO A 183 -2.26 -6.83 5.75
N ARG A 184 -2.78 -7.96 6.28
CA ARG A 184 -2.05 -9.23 6.41
C ARG A 184 -1.62 -9.78 5.04
N GLU A 185 -2.55 -9.89 4.10
CA GLU A 185 -2.25 -10.39 2.74
C GLU A 185 -1.35 -9.42 1.99
N LEU A 186 -1.54 -8.10 2.16
CA LEU A 186 -0.68 -7.10 1.54
C LEU A 186 0.78 -7.20 2.04
N GLU A 187 0.98 -7.48 3.33
CA GLU A 187 2.33 -7.72 3.85
C GLU A 187 2.91 -9.04 3.37
N ALA A 188 2.13 -10.13 3.42
CA ALA A 188 2.60 -11.47 3.08
C ALA A 188 2.92 -11.62 1.59
N GLU A 189 2.05 -11.14 0.70
CA GLU A 189 2.17 -11.35 -0.75
C GLU A 189 2.99 -10.27 -1.45
N VAL A 190 2.83 -9.00 -1.05
CA VAL A 190 3.45 -7.85 -1.72
C VAL A 190 4.68 -7.35 -0.96
N GLY A 191 4.80 -7.69 0.32
CA GLY A 191 5.90 -7.27 1.17
C GLY A 191 5.79 -5.84 1.70
N LEU A 192 4.60 -5.27 1.73
CA LEU A 192 4.35 -3.97 2.34
C LEU A 192 4.26 -4.10 3.85
N THR A 193 5.22 -3.54 4.57
CA THR A 193 5.26 -3.64 6.03
C THR A 193 3.95 -3.15 6.65
N GLU A 194 3.33 -4.00 7.48
CA GLU A 194 2.02 -3.78 8.11
C GLU A 194 0.90 -3.45 7.10
N GLY A 195 1.05 -3.89 5.84
CA GLY A 195 0.09 -3.65 4.77
C GLY A 195 -0.07 -2.20 4.33
N ASN A 196 0.88 -1.32 4.66
CA ASN A 196 0.78 0.10 4.31
C ASN A 196 1.09 0.35 2.84
N ILE A 197 0.07 0.70 2.06
CA ILE A 197 0.16 0.95 0.61
C ILE A 197 1.00 2.19 0.25
N PHE A 198 1.26 3.08 1.22
CA PHE A 198 2.14 4.25 1.06
C PHE A 198 3.57 3.99 1.54
N GLN A 199 3.86 2.75 1.98
CA GLN A 199 5.15 2.36 2.56
C GLN A 199 5.57 3.23 3.75
N GLY A 200 4.61 3.70 4.52
CA GLY A 200 4.76 4.55 5.70
C GLY A 200 3.64 5.58 5.81
N GLU A 201 3.23 5.84 7.05
CA GLU A 201 2.19 6.81 7.34
C GLU A 201 2.55 8.20 6.81
N LEU A 202 1.54 8.95 6.34
CA LEU A 202 1.69 10.33 5.86
C LEU A 202 1.37 11.33 6.98
N THR A 203 1.99 11.13 8.13
CA THR A 203 1.89 12.04 9.28
C THR A 203 2.93 13.17 9.16
N PHE A 204 2.66 14.34 9.74
CA PHE A 204 3.54 15.51 9.60
C PHE A 204 4.98 15.26 10.04
N ASP A 205 5.18 14.40 11.03
CA ASP A 205 6.51 14.01 11.52
C ASP A 205 7.26 13.05 10.55
N GLN A 206 6.57 12.52 9.53
CA GLN A 206 7.12 11.61 8.51
C GLN A 206 6.98 12.14 7.09
N MET A 207 6.82 13.44 6.91
CA MET A 207 6.70 14.07 5.59
C MET A 207 7.92 14.93 5.26
N PHE A 208 8.02 15.35 4.03
CA PHE A 208 9.03 16.26 3.49
C PHE A 208 10.45 15.78 3.78
N PHE A 209 11.25 16.63 4.44
CA PHE A 209 12.66 16.36 4.80
C PHE A 209 12.83 15.31 5.93
N ASN A 210 11.74 14.90 6.56
CA ASN A 210 11.73 13.81 7.55
C ASN A 210 11.50 12.43 6.93
N ARG A 211 11.16 12.34 5.63
CA ARG A 211 10.82 11.08 4.98
C ARG A 211 11.98 10.54 4.16
N PRO A 212 12.50 9.31 4.39
CA PRO A 212 12.06 8.31 5.40
C PRO A 212 12.50 8.62 6.82
N VAL A 213 13.65 9.25 7.01
CA VAL A 213 14.17 9.71 8.30
C VAL A 213 14.92 11.01 8.12
N PRO A 214 14.99 11.90 9.13
CA PRO A 214 15.71 13.15 9.07
C PRO A 214 17.18 12.93 8.66
N GLY A 215 17.66 13.74 7.72
CA GLY A 215 19.01 13.66 7.16
C GLY A 215 19.14 12.76 5.91
N TYR A 216 18.11 11.96 5.59
CA TYR A 216 18.13 11.00 4.47
C TYR A 216 17.00 11.22 3.47
N ALA A 217 16.42 12.41 3.40
CA ALA A 217 15.31 12.74 2.49
C ALA A 217 15.72 12.85 1.00
N ASN A 218 17.00 12.75 0.70
CA ASN A 218 17.56 12.89 -0.65
C ASN A 218 17.82 11.53 -1.34
N TYR A 219 17.07 10.50 -0.97
CA TYR A 219 17.09 9.16 -1.57
C TYR A 219 18.35 8.34 -1.31
N ARG A 220 19.37 8.91 -0.66
CA ARG A 220 20.60 8.23 -0.26
C ARG A 220 20.39 7.45 1.04
N SER A 221 21.14 6.38 1.19
CA SER A 221 21.26 5.65 2.46
C SER A 221 22.61 5.91 3.13
N PRO A 222 22.81 5.49 4.39
CA PRO A 222 24.12 5.47 5.00
C PRO A 222 25.14 4.57 4.29
N ILE A 223 24.66 3.62 3.47
CA ILE A 223 25.49 2.69 2.70
C ILE A 223 25.73 3.28 1.33
N ARG A 224 26.99 3.42 0.93
CA ARG A 224 27.34 3.88 -0.41
C ARG A 224 26.74 2.99 -1.48
N ASP A 225 26.26 3.58 -2.56
CA ASP A 225 25.64 2.91 -3.70
C ASP A 225 24.37 2.11 -3.38
N LEU A 226 23.76 2.32 -2.19
CA LEU A 226 22.42 1.88 -1.86
C LEU A 226 21.47 3.07 -1.82
N TRP A 227 20.47 3.05 -2.68
CA TRP A 227 19.51 4.13 -2.88
C TRP A 227 18.10 3.67 -2.58
N LEU A 228 17.23 4.62 -2.22
CA LEU A 228 15.80 4.39 -2.05
C LEU A 228 15.02 5.13 -3.13
N CYS A 229 13.98 4.49 -3.69
CA CYS A 229 13.11 5.10 -4.70
C CYS A 229 11.63 4.81 -4.49
N GLY A 230 11.30 4.07 -3.41
CA GLY A 230 9.93 3.70 -3.08
C GLY A 230 9.13 4.81 -2.41
N SER A 231 7.86 4.53 -2.13
CA SER A 231 6.92 5.46 -1.50
C SER A 231 7.29 5.85 -0.07
N SER A 232 8.20 5.13 0.59
CA SER A 232 8.76 5.53 1.89
C SER A 232 9.68 6.74 1.81
N THR A 233 10.04 7.22 0.61
CA THR A 233 10.81 8.44 0.40
C THR A 233 9.92 9.63 0.00
N HIS A 234 10.47 10.85 0.07
CA HIS A 234 9.75 12.07 -0.35
C HIS A 234 9.34 11.99 -1.84
N PRO A 235 8.14 12.42 -2.24
CA PRO A 235 7.06 13.01 -1.45
C PRO A 235 6.10 12.00 -0.83
N GLY A 236 6.33 10.72 -0.94
CA GLY A 236 5.44 9.66 -0.49
C GLY A 236 4.76 8.93 -1.64
N GLY A 237 3.79 8.08 -1.31
CA GLY A 237 2.99 7.32 -2.27
C GLY A 237 1.91 8.13 -2.97
N GLY A 238 1.16 7.50 -3.89
CA GLY A 238 0.03 8.12 -4.60
C GLY A 238 0.04 7.90 -6.11
N VAL A 239 0.65 6.82 -6.61
CA VAL A 239 0.65 6.43 -8.05
C VAL A 239 1.14 7.55 -8.97
N MET A 240 2.14 8.32 -8.55
CA MET A 240 2.65 9.48 -9.29
C MET A 240 4.08 9.31 -9.82
N GLY A 241 4.79 8.25 -9.40
CA GLY A 241 6.18 8.00 -9.79
C GLY A 241 7.21 9.04 -9.29
N ALA A 242 6.80 10.03 -8.49
CA ALA A 242 7.66 11.13 -8.07
C ALA A 242 8.89 10.68 -7.26
N PRO A 243 8.79 9.75 -6.28
CA PRO A 243 9.96 9.25 -5.58
C PRO A 243 11.00 8.65 -6.51
N GLY A 244 10.56 7.80 -7.46
CA GLY A 244 11.45 7.17 -8.43
C GLY A 244 12.12 8.18 -9.37
N ARG A 245 11.37 9.16 -9.89
CA ARG A 245 11.91 10.25 -10.71
C ARG A 245 12.97 11.05 -9.97
N ASN A 246 12.68 11.42 -8.74
CA ASN A 246 13.58 12.23 -7.93
C ASN A 246 14.85 11.43 -7.56
N ALA A 247 14.70 10.16 -7.17
CA ALA A 247 15.84 9.28 -6.91
C ALA A 247 16.74 9.14 -8.14
N ALA A 248 16.16 8.92 -9.32
CA ALA A 248 16.90 8.83 -10.57
C ALA A 248 17.69 10.12 -10.85
N ALA A 249 17.09 11.28 -10.63
CA ALA A 249 17.77 12.57 -10.82
C ALA A 249 19.00 12.73 -9.87
N GLU A 250 18.85 12.32 -8.61
CA GLU A 250 19.95 12.35 -7.64
C GLU A 250 21.07 11.35 -7.99
N ILE A 251 20.72 10.14 -8.38
CA ILE A 251 21.69 9.11 -8.82
C ILE A 251 22.48 9.60 -10.04
N LEU A 252 21.78 10.18 -11.04
CA LEU A 252 22.44 10.68 -12.25
C LEU A 252 23.33 11.88 -11.95
N ARG A 253 22.99 12.71 -10.95
CA ARG A 253 23.85 13.81 -10.49
C ARG A 253 25.14 13.28 -9.89
N ASP A 254 25.05 12.27 -9.00
CA ASP A 254 26.23 11.63 -8.40
C ASP A 254 27.13 10.98 -9.45
N MET A 255 26.55 10.39 -10.48
CA MET A 255 27.32 9.77 -11.57
C MET A 255 28.15 10.78 -12.37
N LYS A 256 27.70 12.05 -12.45
CA LYS A 256 28.40 13.13 -13.16
C LYS A 256 29.43 13.84 -12.31
N THR A 257 29.34 13.73 -10.99
CA THR A 257 30.29 14.36 -10.05
C THR A 257 31.32 13.30 -9.65
N PRO A 258 32.62 13.46 -10.00
CA PRO A 258 33.66 12.53 -9.52
C PRO A 258 33.62 12.54 -7.98
N ALA A 259 33.77 11.37 -7.38
CA ALA A 259 33.86 11.23 -5.94
C ALA A 259 34.99 12.12 -5.43
N LYS A 260 34.64 13.28 -4.82
CA LYS A 260 35.52 13.92 -3.89
C LYS A 260 35.57 13.02 -2.68
N ASP A 261 36.76 12.52 -2.36
CA ASP A 261 37.01 11.80 -1.11
C ASP A 261 36.45 12.66 0.03
N MET A 262 35.34 12.20 0.59
CA MET A 262 34.83 12.70 1.85
C MET A 262 35.59 11.94 2.94
N SER A 263 36.78 12.43 3.24
CA SER A 263 37.54 12.07 4.46
C SER A 263 36.86 12.65 5.68
#